data_84daef29b1579f110d420ca29dc91b19
#
_entry.id   84daef29b1579f110d420ca29dc91b19
#
_cell.length_a   1.000
_cell.length_b   1.000
_cell.length_c   1.000
_cell.angle_alpha   90.00
_cell.angle_beta   90.00
_cell.angle_gamma   90.00
#
_symmetry.space_group_name_H-M   'P 1'
#
loop_
_entity.id
_entity.type
_entity.pdbx_description
1 polymer ?
#
loop_
_entity_poly.entity_id
_entity_poly.type
_entity_poly.pdbx_seq_one_letter_code
_entity_poly.pdbx_strand_id
1 'polypeptide(L)'
;WECGVPATVHIGVGYDITHEHPNFDAGAAGRASYRDFLTFTRVLENLEGGVVLCYGTAVMGPEVYLKALAMVRNVARQEGRRICRFTAAVFDLLPLGGNSTTEAPKDQPEYYYRPYKTVLVRTVADGGESHYVRGDHKATLPNLHRLLVERLD
;
A
#
# COMPACT_ATOMS: atom_id res chain seq x y z
N TRP A 1 8.71 17.88 1.74
CA TRP A 1 8.32 19.15 2.33
C TRP A 1 7.98 20.19 1.24
N GLU A 2 8.88 20.43 0.31
CA GLU A 2 8.70 21.42 -0.77
C GLU A 2 7.47 21.15 -1.65
N CYS A 3 7.17 19.87 -1.91
CA CYS A 3 6.02 19.46 -2.72
C CYS A 3 4.70 19.35 -1.93
N GLY A 4 4.69 19.58 -0.62
CA GLY A 4 3.51 19.39 0.22
C GLY A 4 3.00 17.94 0.32
N VAL A 5 3.79 16.96 -0.15
CA VAL A 5 3.44 15.53 -0.09
C VAL A 5 3.83 14.97 1.27
N PRO A 6 2.91 14.36 2.02
CA PRO A 6 3.23 13.74 3.30
C PRO A 6 4.10 12.50 3.10
N ALA A 7 5.10 12.34 3.96
CA ALA A 7 5.88 11.09 4.10
C ALA A 7 5.57 10.47 5.45
N THR A 8 5.30 9.18 5.47
CA THR A 8 4.95 8.43 6.68
C THR A 8 5.82 7.19 6.83
N VAL A 9 6.18 6.86 8.07
CA VAL A 9 7.04 5.72 8.41
C VAL A 9 6.25 4.73 9.26
N HIS A 10 6.23 3.48 8.83
CA HIS A 10 5.50 2.42 9.49
C HIS A 10 6.47 1.32 9.91
N ILE A 11 6.73 1.24 11.21
CA ILE A 11 7.63 0.25 11.80
C ILE A 11 6.87 -0.86 12.51
N GLY A 12 7.49 -2.03 12.66
CA GLY A 12 6.97 -3.09 13.51
C GLY A 12 7.80 -3.22 14.78
N VAL A 13 7.11 -3.33 15.91
CA VAL A 13 7.78 -3.47 17.20
C VAL A 13 8.54 -4.80 17.27
N GLY A 14 9.81 -4.74 17.64
CA GLY A 14 10.66 -5.91 17.89
C GLY A 14 11.51 -6.39 16.70
N TYR A 15 11.36 -5.82 15.49
CA TYR A 15 12.18 -6.19 14.35
C TYR A 15 12.89 -5.02 13.65
N ASP A 16 12.58 -3.78 14.02
CA ASP A 16 13.29 -2.63 13.49
C ASP A 16 14.63 -2.45 14.19
N ILE A 17 15.69 -2.24 13.42
CA ILE A 17 17.06 -2.10 13.95
C ILE A 17 17.20 -0.92 14.92
N THR A 18 16.38 0.09 14.81
CA THR A 18 16.39 1.24 15.71
C THR A 18 16.06 0.87 17.15
N HIS A 19 15.38 -0.24 17.39
CA HIS A 19 15.05 -0.73 18.73
C HIS A 19 16.26 -1.20 19.53
N GLU A 20 17.39 -1.51 18.87
CA GLU A 20 18.65 -1.90 19.52
C GLU A 20 19.47 -0.70 20.00
N HIS A 21 19.12 0.53 19.57
CA HIS A 21 19.88 1.72 19.91
C HIS A 21 19.67 2.10 21.39
N PRO A 22 20.73 2.39 22.17
CA PRO A 22 20.62 2.69 23.60
C PRO A 22 19.77 3.93 23.93
N ASN A 23 19.62 4.85 22.99
CA ASN A 23 18.77 6.05 23.14
C ASN A 23 17.35 5.85 22.57
N PHE A 24 16.94 4.61 22.29
CA PHE A 24 15.59 4.35 21.76
C PHE A 24 14.53 4.70 22.82
N ASP A 25 13.62 5.58 22.45
CA ASP A 25 12.41 5.91 23.24
C ASP A 25 11.18 5.23 22.64
N ALA A 26 10.75 4.15 23.26
CA ALA A 26 9.59 3.37 22.82
C ALA A 26 8.29 4.20 22.82
N GLY A 27 8.13 5.13 23.78
CA GLY A 27 6.97 6.00 23.86
C GLY A 27 6.92 7.02 22.71
N ALA A 28 8.07 7.63 22.39
CA ALA A 28 8.19 8.55 21.26
C ALA A 28 7.97 7.82 19.93
N ALA A 29 8.60 6.65 19.73
CA ALA A 29 8.44 5.84 18.54
C ALA A 29 6.98 5.41 18.32
N GLY A 30 6.30 4.94 19.37
CA GLY A 30 4.89 4.55 19.30
C GLY A 30 3.97 5.73 18.92
N ARG A 31 4.16 6.88 19.53
CA ARG A 31 3.39 8.10 19.21
C ARG A 31 3.64 8.57 17.77
N ALA A 32 4.89 8.57 17.32
CA ALA A 32 5.25 8.97 15.96
C ALA A 32 4.65 8.01 14.93
N SER A 33 4.84 6.70 15.11
CA SER A 33 4.31 5.68 14.22
C SER A 33 2.78 5.72 14.10
N TYR A 34 2.08 5.93 15.21
CA TYR A 34 0.62 6.04 15.17
C TYR A 34 0.15 7.33 14.48
N ARG A 35 0.86 8.45 14.68
CA ARG A 35 0.59 9.71 13.95
C ARG A 35 0.79 9.52 12.45
N ASP A 36 1.85 8.83 12.04
CA ASP A 36 2.12 8.53 10.64
C ASP A 36 1.04 7.63 10.04
N PHE A 37 0.59 6.62 10.79
CA PHE A 37 -0.52 5.79 10.37
C PHE A 37 -1.81 6.61 10.14
N LEU A 38 -2.15 7.55 11.03
CA LEU A 38 -3.31 8.42 10.86
C LEU A 38 -3.13 9.40 9.69
N THR A 39 -1.90 9.89 9.46
CA THR A 39 -1.58 10.74 8.30
C THR A 39 -1.77 9.97 7.00
N PHE A 40 -1.26 8.75 6.91
CA PHE A 40 -1.48 7.87 5.77
C PHE A 40 -2.98 7.56 5.56
N THR A 41 -3.70 7.27 6.64
CA THR A 41 -5.14 7.04 6.61
C THR A 41 -5.88 8.24 6.01
N ARG A 42 -5.52 9.47 6.41
CA ARG A 42 -6.11 10.69 5.86
C ARG A 42 -5.84 10.88 4.37
N VAL A 43 -4.66 10.50 3.89
CA VAL A 43 -4.37 10.52 2.44
C VAL A 43 -5.33 9.62 1.67
N LEU A 44 -5.64 8.45 2.22
CA LEU A 44 -6.55 7.47 1.61
C LEU A 44 -8.03 7.91 1.60
N GLU A 45 -8.43 8.93 2.33
CA GLU A 45 -9.79 9.50 2.25
C GLU A 45 -10.12 10.01 0.82
N ASN A 46 -9.09 10.40 0.08
CA ASN A 46 -9.20 10.90 -1.30
C ASN A 46 -8.86 9.83 -2.36
N LEU A 47 -8.89 8.54 -2.00
CA LEU A 47 -8.46 7.48 -2.91
C LEU A 47 -9.49 7.17 -4.01
N GLU A 48 -10.75 7.56 -3.87
CA GLU A 48 -11.75 7.35 -4.93
C GLU A 48 -11.30 8.03 -6.23
N GLY A 49 -11.17 7.28 -7.30
CA GLY A 49 -10.63 7.73 -8.59
C GLY A 49 -9.09 7.85 -8.64
N GLY A 50 -8.41 7.51 -7.54
CA GLY A 50 -6.96 7.61 -7.40
C GLY A 50 -6.20 6.32 -7.72
N VAL A 51 -4.91 6.33 -7.35
CA VAL A 51 -3.98 5.22 -7.59
C VAL A 51 -3.19 4.89 -6.34
N VAL A 52 -3.03 3.60 -6.05
CA VAL A 52 -2.12 3.08 -5.02
C VAL A 52 -1.01 2.27 -5.69
N LEU A 53 0.24 2.64 -5.43
CA LEU A 53 1.41 1.91 -5.90
C LEU A 53 2.11 1.22 -4.73
N CYS A 54 2.35 -0.08 -4.85
CA CYS A 54 3.05 -0.89 -3.86
C CYS A 54 4.37 -1.38 -4.46
N TYR A 55 5.48 -0.91 -3.91
CA TYR A 55 6.83 -1.24 -4.34
C TYR A 55 7.60 -1.96 -3.24
N GLY A 56 8.04 -3.20 -3.50
CA GLY A 56 9.01 -3.92 -2.68
C GLY A 56 8.62 -4.18 -1.22
N THR A 57 7.35 -4.20 -0.89
CA THR A 57 6.88 -4.50 0.46
C THR A 57 5.97 -5.73 0.46
N ALA A 58 6.47 -6.81 1.05
CA ALA A 58 5.78 -8.09 1.06
C ALA A 58 4.74 -8.24 2.19
N VAL A 59 4.89 -7.52 3.30
CA VAL A 59 4.02 -7.67 4.49
C VAL A 59 3.52 -6.32 5.00
N MET A 60 4.41 -5.42 5.43
CA MET A 60 4.02 -4.19 6.14
C MET A 60 3.16 -3.27 5.29
N GLY A 61 3.56 -3.00 4.06
CA GLY A 61 2.77 -2.13 3.17
C GLY A 61 1.35 -2.62 2.98
N PRO A 62 1.11 -3.88 2.54
CA PRO A 62 -0.22 -4.44 2.40
C PRO A 62 -1.05 -4.41 3.70
N GLU A 63 -0.43 -4.70 4.85
CA GLU A 63 -1.13 -4.72 6.13
C GLU A 63 -1.53 -3.32 6.60
N VAL A 64 -0.63 -2.34 6.53
CA VAL A 64 -0.91 -0.95 6.87
C VAL A 64 -1.99 -0.38 5.94
N TYR A 65 -1.84 -0.59 4.64
CA TYR A 65 -2.79 -0.14 3.63
C TYR A 65 -4.19 -0.72 3.86
N LEU A 66 -4.31 -2.03 4.09
CA LEU A 66 -5.59 -2.68 4.34
C LEU A 66 -6.33 -2.09 5.54
N LYS A 67 -5.62 -1.84 6.66
CA LYS A 67 -6.22 -1.29 7.88
C LYS A 67 -6.61 0.18 7.69
N ALA A 68 -5.74 0.97 7.10
CA ALA A 68 -6.04 2.37 6.81
C ALA A 68 -7.24 2.50 5.85
N LEU A 69 -7.28 1.71 4.77
CA LEU A 69 -8.41 1.68 3.84
C LEU A 69 -9.72 1.24 4.52
N ALA A 70 -9.66 0.26 5.41
CA ALA A 70 -10.84 -0.16 6.17
C ALA A 70 -11.38 0.96 7.06
N MET A 71 -10.50 1.73 7.72
CA MET A 71 -10.89 2.88 8.54
C MET A 71 -11.60 3.95 7.70
N VAL A 72 -11.00 4.37 6.59
CA VAL A 72 -11.60 5.44 5.76
C VAL A 72 -12.89 4.98 5.08
N ARG A 73 -12.99 3.71 4.68
CA ARG A 73 -14.23 3.14 4.14
C ARG A 73 -15.36 3.13 5.16
N ASN A 74 -15.05 2.81 6.43
CA ASN A 74 -16.04 2.84 7.51
C ASN A 74 -16.58 4.25 7.74
N VAL A 75 -15.72 5.26 7.79
CA VAL A 75 -16.11 6.66 7.93
C VAL A 75 -16.90 7.13 6.70
N ALA A 76 -16.37 6.91 5.51
CA ALA A 76 -17.02 7.29 4.25
C ALA A 76 -18.45 6.71 4.15
N ARG A 77 -18.63 5.43 4.58
CA ARG A 77 -19.95 4.78 4.59
C ARG A 77 -20.93 5.48 5.53
N GLN A 78 -20.49 5.93 6.71
CA GLN A 78 -21.33 6.69 7.63
C GLN A 78 -21.77 8.04 7.05
N GLU A 79 -20.94 8.62 6.19
CA GLU A 79 -21.21 9.86 5.48
C GLU A 79 -21.94 9.66 4.14
N GLY A 80 -22.37 8.45 3.80
CA GLY A 80 -23.04 8.12 2.54
C GLY A 80 -22.10 8.11 1.32
N ARG A 81 -20.78 8.15 1.53
CA ARG A 81 -19.75 8.08 0.48
C ARG A 81 -19.21 6.65 0.29
N ARG A 82 -18.56 6.40 -0.82
CA ARG A 82 -17.85 5.13 -1.11
C ARG A 82 -16.44 5.42 -1.59
N ILE A 83 -15.51 4.54 -1.23
CA ILE A 83 -14.13 4.51 -1.72
C ILE A 83 -13.90 3.11 -2.31
N CYS A 84 -14.15 2.95 -3.58
CA CYS A 84 -14.14 1.65 -4.25
C CYS A 84 -13.56 1.67 -5.66
N ARG A 85 -13.66 2.77 -6.41
CA ARG A 85 -13.17 2.91 -7.78
C ARG A 85 -11.78 3.58 -7.76
N PHE A 86 -10.75 2.78 -7.67
CA PHE A 86 -9.36 3.22 -7.74
C PHE A 86 -8.52 2.12 -8.39
N THR A 87 -7.34 2.46 -8.83
CA THR A 87 -6.37 1.52 -9.40
C THR A 87 -5.29 1.18 -8.36
N ALA A 88 -5.04 -0.10 -8.16
CA ALA A 88 -3.93 -0.58 -7.34
C ALA A 88 -2.87 -1.27 -8.21
N ALA A 89 -1.60 -0.98 -8.01
CA ALA A 89 -0.53 -1.66 -8.71
C ALA A 89 0.54 -2.18 -7.73
N VAL A 90 0.95 -3.43 -7.94
CA VAL A 90 2.05 -4.05 -7.20
C VAL A 90 3.23 -4.26 -8.15
N PHE A 91 4.38 -3.75 -7.74
CA PHE A 91 5.65 -3.91 -8.43
C PHE A 91 6.54 -4.83 -7.59
N ASP A 92 6.89 -6.01 -8.12
CA ASP A 92 7.70 -6.97 -7.40
C ASP A 92 8.48 -7.89 -8.38
N LEU A 93 9.35 -8.72 -7.83
CA LEU A 93 10.19 -9.66 -8.57
C LEU A 93 9.55 -11.03 -8.75
N LEU A 94 8.60 -11.40 -7.90
CA LEU A 94 8.00 -12.73 -7.87
C LEU A 94 7.24 -13.04 -9.18
N PRO A 95 7.42 -14.24 -9.75
CA PRO A 95 6.61 -14.69 -10.86
C PRO A 95 5.23 -15.09 -10.33
N LEU A 96 4.22 -14.25 -10.53
CA LEU A 96 2.82 -14.64 -10.31
C LEU A 96 2.24 -15.27 -11.58
N GLY A 97 1.61 -16.40 -11.45
CA GLY A 97 0.94 -17.10 -12.56
C GLY A 97 -0.43 -16.48 -12.85
N GLY A 98 -0.53 -15.61 -13.87
CA GLY A 98 -1.80 -15.14 -14.41
C GLY A 98 -2.43 -13.92 -13.75
N ASN A 99 -3.58 -13.49 -14.27
CA ASN A 99 -4.35 -12.33 -13.82
C ASN A 99 -5.13 -12.64 -12.54
N SER A 100 -4.84 -11.88 -11.51
CA SER A 100 -5.20 -12.13 -10.13
C SER A 100 -6.45 -11.36 -9.73
N THR A 101 -7.59 -11.72 -10.28
CA THR A 101 -8.89 -11.14 -9.86
C THR A 101 -9.55 -11.92 -8.70
N THR A 102 -9.02 -13.10 -8.35
CA THR A 102 -9.56 -13.97 -7.30
C THR A 102 -8.48 -14.38 -6.32
N GLU A 103 -8.85 -14.65 -5.06
CA GLU A 103 -7.91 -15.21 -4.08
C GLU A 103 -7.41 -16.58 -4.55
N ALA A 104 -6.12 -16.81 -4.39
CA ALA A 104 -5.53 -18.13 -4.61
C ALA A 104 -6.09 -19.15 -3.61
N PRO A 105 -6.15 -20.44 -3.97
CA PRO A 105 -6.47 -21.53 -3.04
C PRO A 105 -5.51 -21.55 -1.84
N LYS A 106 -6.00 -21.99 -0.67
CA LYS A 106 -5.23 -21.98 0.59
C LYS A 106 -3.99 -22.88 0.59
N ASP A 107 -3.95 -23.86 -0.29
CA ASP A 107 -2.84 -24.78 -0.50
C ASP A 107 -1.77 -24.25 -1.45
N GLN A 108 -1.98 -23.08 -2.04
CA GLN A 108 -1.00 -22.42 -2.92
C GLN A 108 -0.21 -21.34 -2.20
N PRO A 109 1.10 -21.18 -2.49
CA PRO A 109 1.94 -20.15 -1.88
C PRO A 109 1.41 -18.72 -2.07
N GLU A 110 0.78 -18.45 -3.22
CA GLU A 110 0.19 -17.15 -3.56
C GLU A 110 -0.88 -16.70 -2.57
N TYR A 111 -1.57 -17.63 -1.93
CA TYR A 111 -2.54 -17.29 -0.88
C TYR A 111 -1.90 -16.54 0.29
N TYR A 112 -0.65 -16.85 0.60
CA TYR A 112 0.09 -16.25 1.70
C TYR A 112 0.89 -15.01 1.28
N TYR A 113 1.01 -14.76 -0.02
CA TYR A 113 1.66 -13.56 -0.55
C TYR A 113 0.73 -12.36 -0.39
N ARG A 114 1.04 -11.52 0.61
CA ARG A 114 0.13 -10.44 1.05
C ARG A 114 -0.14 -9.38 -0.02
N PRO A 115 0.84 -8.91 -0.84
CA PRO A 115 0.54 -7.99 -1.93
C PRO A 115 -0.50 -8.54 -2.90
N TYR A 116 -0.43 -9.81 -3.26
CA TYR A 116 -1.42 -10.47 -4.09
C TYR A 116 -2.81 -10.46 -3.43
N LYS A 117 -2.92 -11.14 -2.29
CA LYS A 117 -4.19 -11.35 -1.61
C LYS A 117 -4.86 -10.04 -1.19
N THR A 118 -4.08 -9.08 -0.72
CA THR A 118 -4.59 -7.84 -0.15
C THR A 118 -4.72 -6.76 -1.21
N VAL A 119 -3.61 -6.36 -1.84
CA VAL A 119 -3.60 -5.19 -2.73
C VAL A 119 -4.26 -5.50 -4.06
N LEU A 120 -3.91 -6.65 -4.68
CA LEU A 120 -4.43 -6.97 -6.02
C LEU A 120 -5.85 -7.54 -6.01
N VAL A 121 -6.30 -8.17 -4.91
CA VAL A 121 -7.60 -8.86 -4.88
C VAL A 121 -8.58 -8.16 -3.94
N ARG A 122 -8.33 -8.17 -2.64
CA ARG A 122 -9.35 -7.80 -1.65
C ARG A 122 -9.72 -6.33 -1.68
N THR A 123 -8.73 -5.44 -1.83
CA THR A 123 -8.99 -4.00 -1.73
C THR A 123 -9.72 -3.45 -2.94
N VAL A 124 -9.61 -4.10 -4.08
CA VAL A 124 -10.26 -3.69 -5.34
C VAL A 124 -11.57 -4.44 -5.64
N ALA A 125 -11.93 -5.42 -4.82
CA ALA A 125 -13.10 -6.30 -5.06
C ALA A 125 -14.44 -5.54 -5.20
N ASP A 126 -14.54 -4.34 -4.62
CA ASP A 126 -15.76 -3.53 -4.62
C ASP A 126 -15.89 -2.60 -5.85
N GLY A 127 -15.08 -2.75 -6.88
CA GLY A 127 -15.17 -1.96 -8.11
C GLY A 127 -13.89 -1.24 -8.53
N GLY A 128 -12.76 -1.51 -7.88
CA GLY A 128 -11.43 -1.06 -8.29
C GLY A 128 -10.79 -1.96 -9.34
N GLU A 129 -9.64 -1.54 -9.84
CA GLU A 129 -8.79 -2.29 -10.75
C GLU A 129 -7.43 -2.58 -10.12
N SER A 130 -6.79 -3.67 -10.54
CA SER A 130 -5.45 -3.98 -10.07
C SER A 130 -4.53 -4.48 -11.17
N HIS A 131 -3.23 -4.15 -11.03
CA HIS A 131 -2.19 -4.54 -11.96
C HIS A 131 -0.98 -5.08 -11.20
N TYR A 132 -0.39 -6.14 -11.74
CA TYR A 132 0.88 -6.67 -11.27
C TYR A 132 1.98 -6.41 -12.31
N VAL A 133 3.02 -5.73 -11.90
CA VAL A 133 4.18 -5.42 -12.75
C VAL A 133 5.40 -6.14 -12.20
N ARG A 134 5.81 -7.19 -12.90
CA ARG A 134 7.03 -7.93 -12.57
C ARG A 134 8.23 -7.23 -13.17
N GLY A 135 9.22 -6.88 -12.33
CA GLY A 135 10.47 -6.31 -12.80
C GLY A 135 11.33 -5.75 -11.68
N ASP A 136 12.60 -5.53 -11.98
CA ASP A 136 13.52 -4.86 -11.08
C ASP A 136 13.07 -3.41 -10.84
N HIS A 137 13.02 -2.99 -9.58
CA HIS A 137 12.60 -1.63 -9.19
C HIS A 137 13.52 -0.55 -9.76
N LYS A 138 14.81 -0.85 -10.02
CA LYS A 138 15.73 0.05 -10.70
C LYS A 138 15.33 0.34 -12.16
N ALA A 139 14.53 -0.53 -12.75
CA ALA A 139 13.98 -0.33 -14.09
C ALA A 139 12.53 0.16 -14.05
N THR A 140 11.68 -0.44 -13.23
CA THR A 140 10.23 -0.15 -13.23
C THR A 140 9.93 1.26 -12.70
N LEU A 141 10.61 1.73 -11.65
CA LEU A 141 10.35 3.04 -11.08
C LEU A 141 10.78 4.19 -12.03
N PRO A 142 12.01 4.21 -12.59
CA PRO A 142 12.38 5.24 -13.58
C PRO A 142 11.52 5.21 -14.85
N ASN A 143 11.13 4.03 -15.32
CA ASN A 143 10.24 3.92 -16.48
C ASN A 143 8.86 4.48 -16.20
N LEU A 144 8.27 4.20 -15.03
CA LEU A 144 7.00 4.79 -14.63
C LEU A 144 7.10 6.32 -14.61
N HIS A 145 8.14 6.87 -14.00
CA HIS A 145 8.38 8.31 -13.97
C HIS A 145 8.46 8.90 -15.39
N ARG A 146 9.29 8.31 -16.28
CA ARG A 146 9.43 8.75 -17.66
C ARG A 146 8.08 8.77 -18.39
N LEU A 147 7.32 7.69 -18.30
CA LEU A 147 6.01 7.57 -18.95
C LEU A 147 4.98 8.59 -18.42
N LEU A 148 5.05 8.93 -17.14
CA LEU A 148 4.18 9.96 -16.56
C LEU A 148 4.53 11.35 -17.08
N VAL A 149 5.82 11.68 -17.12
CA VAL A 149 6.29 12.98 -17.66
C VAL A 149 5.92 13.14 -19.13
N GLU A 150 6.18 12.10 -19.95
CA GLU A 150 5.82 12.12 -21.39
C GLU A 150 4.32 12.27 -21.67
N ARG A 151 3.46 12.04 -20.69
CA ARG A 151 2.00 12.19 -20.84
C ARG A 151 1.43 13.48 -20.26
N LEU A 152 2.23 14.16 -19.44
CA LEU A 152 1.83 15.44 -18.83
C LEU A 152 2.28 16.65 -19.66
N ASP A 153 3.24 16.44 -20.58
CA ASP A 153 3.68 17.40 -21.61
C ASP A 153 2.78 17.31 -22.84
#